data_115dd4865f2e88c45e3003a63f8319a2
#
_entry.id   115dd4865f2e88c45e3003a63f8319a2
#
_cell.length_a   1.000
_cell.length_b   1.000
_cell.length_c   1.000
_cell.angle_alpha   90.00
_cell.angle_beta   90.00
_cell.angle_gamma   90.00
#
_symmetry.space_group_name_H-M   'P 1'
#
loop_
_entity.id
_entity.type
_entity.pdbx_description
1 polymer ?
#
loop_
_entity_poly.entity_id
_entity_poly.type
_entity_poly.pdbx_seq_one_letter_code
_entity_poly.pdbx_strand_id
1 'polypeptide(L)'
;MYAVGARVIACEPQELFARYLRATLPRDITVVHAAVGKEETTASMAVSSSHPTVSSLKPDFVVGASSAPGFGHVKWDTRESVTVTTLDRLIETHGVPSYVKIDVEGFELDVLGGLSQAIELISVEFLPGFPDLTLQVIDRLMDFGPYQFNPVMGETARFLWPQWRDGPAARAWLESLPSDSSSGDLFARLRHDS
;
A
#
# COMPACT_ATOMS: atom_id res chain seq x y z
N MET A 1 1.08 -10.46 11.67
CA MET A 1 2.46 -10.86 11.24
C MET A 1 3.38 -11.12 12.43
N TYR A 2 3.64 -10.15 13.29
CA TYR A 2 4.53 -10.35 14.45
C TYR A 2 4.12 -11.54 15.35
N ALA A 3 2.85 -11.70 15.66
CA ALA A 3 2.34 -12.78 16.51
C ALA A 3 2.63 -14.22 15.98
N VAL A 4 2.96 -14.35 14.70
CA VAL A 4 3.35 -15.63 14.07
C VAL A 4 4.86 -15.76 13.89
N GLY A 5 5.66 -14.92 14.56
CA GLY A 5 7.13 -14.98 14.55
C GLY A 5 7.78 -14.32 13.32
N ALA A 6 7.07 -13.53 12.55
CA ALA A 6 7.67 -12.81 11.42
C ALA A 6 8.54 -11.65 11.88
N ARG A 7 9.72 -11.47 11.28
CA ARG A 7 10.48 -10.22 11.38
C ARG A 7 9.72 -9.14 10.62
N VAL A 8 9.42 -8.03 11.27
CA VAL A 8 8.61 -6.95 10.70
C VAL A 8 9.46 -5.69 10.52
N ILE A 9 9.36 -5.10 9.33
CA ILE A 9 9.87 -3.76 9.02
C ILE A 9 8.63 -2.89 8.79
N ALA A 10 8.45 -1.84 9.57
CA ALA A 10 7.38 -0.86 9.43
C ALA A 10 7.95 0.46 8.93
N CYS A 11 7.45 0.97 7.83
CA CYS A 11 7.80 2.29 7.29
C CYS A 11 6.71 3.28 7.68
N GLU A 12 7.11 4.38 8.30
CA GLU A 12 6.20 5.45 8.73
C GLU A 12 6.86 6.81 8.46
N PRO A 13 6.30 7.61 7.55
CA PRO A 13 6.88 8.90 7.18
C PRO A 13 6.70 10.01 8.22
N GLN A 14 5.64 9.97 9.04
CA GLN A 14 5.33 11.03 10.00
C GLN A 14 6.15 10.84 11.28
N GLU A 15 6.94 11.85 11.65
CA GLU A 15 7.81 11.81 12.85
C GLU A 15 7.05 11.42 14.12
N LEU A 16 5.87 11.98 14.32
CA LEU A 16 5.06 11.71 15.52
C LEU A 16 4.69 10.23 15.60
N PHE A 17 4.22 9.64 14.50
CA PHE A 17 3.83 8.23 14.48
C PHE A 17 5.04 7.30 14.50
N ALA A 18 6.12 7.63 13.79
CA ALA A 18 7.36 6.85 13.86
C ALA A 18 7.90 6.76 15.30
N ARG A 19 7.86 7.86 16.06
CA ARG A 19 8.22 7.87 17.48
C ARG A 19 7.26 7.05 18.34
N TYR A 20 5.96 7.17 18.08
CA TYR A 20 4.94 6.39 18.79
C TYR A 20 5.13 4.89 18.54
N LEU A 21 5.33 4.48 17.29
CA LEU A 21 5.57 3.08 16.93
C LEU A 21 6.85 2.53 17.60
N ARG A 22 7.94 3.29 17.60
CA ARG A 22 9.18 2.89 18.30
C ARG A 22 9.00 2.74 19.82
N ALA A 23 8.11 3.51 20.42
CA ALA A 23 7.84 3.47 21.86
C ALA A 23 6.89 2.33 22.26
N THR A 24 6.00 1.91 21.37
CA THR A 24 4.90 0.99 21.69
C THR A 24 5.04 -0.41 21.09
N LEU A 25 5.73 -0.54 19.95
CA LEU A 25 5.94 -1.84 19.33
C LEU A 25 7.06 -2.64 20.02
N PRO A 26 7.01 -3.97 19.92
CA PRO A 26 8.12 -4.83 20.36
C PRO A 26 9.45 -4.39 19.74
N ARG A 27 10.55 -4.51 20.52
CA ARG A 27 11.89 -4.01 20.15
C ARG A 27 12.51 -4.68 18.91
N ASP A 28 12.06 -5.83 18.54
CA ASP A 28 12.48 -6.61 17.38
C ASP A 28 11.72 -6.21 16.09
N ILE A 29 10.74 -5.31 16.18
CA ILE A 29 10.16 -4.63 15.01
C ILE A 29 11.04 -3.44 14.65
N THR A 30 11.51 -3.41 13.41
CA THR A 30 12.27 -2.27 12.89
C THR A 30 11.32 -1.21 12.37
N VAL A 31 11.39 0.00 12.92
CA VAL A 31 10.63 1.16 12.42
C VAL A 31 11.55 2.07 11.63
N VAL A 32 11.31 2.14 10.32
CA VAL A 32 12.00 3.03 9.37
C VAL A 32 11.20 4.32 9.27
N HIS A 33 11.81 5.45 9.67
CA HIS A 33 11.18 6.76 9.57
C HIS A 33 11.38 7.32 8.15
N ALA A 34 10.59 6.81 7.23
CA ALA A 34 10.55 7.23 5.84
C ALA A 34 9.26 6.76 5.16
N ALA A 35 8.80 7.49 4.16
CA ALA A 35 7.89 6.98 3.16
C ALA A 35 8.63 6.01 2.22
N VAL A 36 7.87 5.19 1.50
CA VAL A 36 8.40 4.35 0.44
C VAL A 36 7.89 4.87 -0.91
N GLY A 37 8.78 4.98 -1.89
CA GLY A 37 8.45 5.48 -3.23
C GLY A 37 9.41 4.96 -4.29
N LYS A 38 9.40 5.60 -5.46
CA LYS A 38 10.15 5.15 -6.64
C LYS A 38 11.65 5.46 -6.60
N GLU A 39 12.06 6.44 -5.80
CA GLU A 39 13.44 6.91 -5.69
C GLU A 39 13.73 7.46 -4.29
N GLU A 40 15.01 7.42 -3.88
CA GLU A 40 15.45 8.03 -2.63
C GLU A 40 15.48 9.55 -2.77
N THR A 41 14.63 10.23 -2.01
CA THR A 41 14.47 11.70 -2.08
C THR A 41 13.87 12.26 -0.80
N THR A 42 13.57 13.55 -0.82
CA THR A 42 12.74 14.23 0.17
C THR A 42 11.50 14.77 -0.53
N ALA A 43 10.33 14.51 0.02
CA ALA A 43 9.05 14.93 -0.55
C ALA A 43 8.19 15.70 0.45
N SER A 44 7.24 16.46 -0.08
CA SER A 44 6.25 17.21 0.73
C SER A 44 4.96 16.41 0.79
N MET A 45 4.67 15.83 1.94
CA MET A 45 3.46 15.05 2.20
C MET A 45 2.32 15.97 2.65
N ALA A 46 1.14 15.79 2.06
CA ALA A 46 -0.08 16.46 2.52
C ALA A 46 -0.63 15.71 3.74
N VAL A 47 -0.86 16.42 4.83
CA VAL A 47 -1.30 15.86 6.11
C VAL A 47 -2.61 16.51 6.52
N SER A 48 -3.54 15.71 7.02
CA SER A 48 -4.76 16.19 7.66
C SER A 48 -4.55 16.28 9.18
N SER A 49 -4.65 17.45 9.75
CA SER A 49 -4.47 17.61 11.21
C SER A 49 -5.56 16.90 12.02
N SER A 50 -6.74 16.71 11.46
CA SER A 50 -7.87 16.02 12.09
C SER A 50 -7.93 14.51 11.78
N HIS A 51 -7.33 14.07 10.66
CA HIS A 51 -7.31 12.68 10.22
C HIS A 51 -5.91 12.31 9.69
N PRO A 52 -4.89 12.29 10.55
CA PRO A 52 -3.50 12.18 10.11
C PRO A 52 -3.13 10.83 9.50
N THR A 53 -3.97 9.81 9.69
CA THR A 53 -3.81 8.50 9.04
C THR A 53 -4.15 8.53 7.54
N VAL A 54 -4.84 9.57 7.06
CA VAL A 54 -5.19 9.77 5.64
C VAL A 54 -4.23 10.79 5.01
N SER A 55 -2.94 10.64 5.24
CA SER A 55 -1.90 11.52 4.67
C SER A 55 -1.40 10.95 3.36
N SER A 56 -1.13 11.81 2.37
CA SER A 56 -0.72 11.35 1.04
C SER A 56 0.46 12.15 0.48
N LEU A 57 1.33 11.45 -0.25
CA LEU A 57 2.38 12.04 -1.08
C LEU A 57 1.90 12.37 -2.50
N LYS A 58 0.68 11.98 -2.87
CA LYS A 58 0.13 12.14 -4.22
C LYS A 58 -0.79 13.36 -4.29
N PRO A 59 -0.37 14.51 -4.88
CA PRO A 59 -1.22 15.69 -4.99
C PRO A 59 -2.53 15.44 -5.72
N ASP A 60 -2.50 14.64 -6.81
CA ASP A 60 -3.68 14.31 -7.60
C ASP A 60 -4.69 13.49 -6.81
N PHE A 61 -4.20 12.57 -5.93
CA PHE A 61 -5.07 11.84 -5.01
C PHE A 61 -5.77 12.78 -4.03
N VAL A 62 -5.03 13.71 -3.43
CA VAL A 62 -5.59 14.71 -2.49
C VAL A 62 -6.69 15.53 -3.15
N VAL A 63 -6.48 15.96 -4.40
CA VAL A 63 -7.49 16.71 -5.17
C VAL A 63 -8.71 15.84 -5.46
N GLY A 64 -8.51 14.63 -5.97
CA GLY A 64 -9.60 13.69 -6.28
C GLY A 64 -10.37 13.25 -5.03
N ALA A 65 -9.66 12.90 -3.97
CA ALA A 65 -10.25 12.46 -2.71
C ALA A 65 -11.12 13.53 -2.04
N SER A 66 -10.76 14.82 -2.17
CA SER A 66 -11.56 15.92 -1.62
C SER A 66 -13.02 15.95 -2.15
N SER A 67 -13.27 15.29 -3.27
CA SER A 67 -14.60 15.19 -3.91
C SER A 67 -15.16 13.76 -3.88
N ALA A 68 -14.39 12.79 -3.41
CA ALA A 68 -14.77 11.37 -3.43
C ALA A 68 -15.64 10.98 -2.23
N PRO A 69 -16.55 10.00 -2.39
CA PRO A 69 -17.27 9.42 -1.26
C PRO A 69 -16.30 8.89 -0.20
N GLY A 70 -16.61 9.15 1.07
CA GLY A 70 -15.78 8.72 2.20
C GLY A 70 -14.71 9.72 2.64
N PHE A 71 -14.26 10.66 1.81
CA PHE A 71 -13.20 11.63 2.13
C PHE A 71 -13.71 13.07 2.36
N GLY A 72 -14.99 13.36 2.19
CA GLY A 72 -15.53 14.72 2.28
C GLY A 72 -15.34 15.42 3.63
N HIS A 73 -14.95 14.70 4.68
CA HIS A 73 -14.61 15.21 6.00
C HIS A 73 -13.11 15.43 6.21
N VAL A 74 -12.26 14.93 5.30
CA VAL A 74 -10.80 15.04 5.38
C VAL A 74 -10.35 16.39 4.79
N LYS A 75 -9.52 17.12 5.55
CA LYS A 75 -8.91 18.37 5.10
C LYS A 75 -7.39 18.23 5.21
N TRP A 76 -6.70 18.28 4.09
CA TRP A 76 -5.23 18.30 4.04
C TRP A 76 -4.74 19.74 4.23
N ASP A 77 -4.69 20.18 5.48
CA ASP A 77 -4.45 21.56 5.90
C ASP A 77 -3.00 21.85 6.26
N THR A 78 -2.16 20.82 6.34
CA THR A 78 -0.74 20.95 6.63
C THR A 78 0.15 20.19 5.65
N ARG A 79 1.45 20.44 5.68
CA ARG A 79 2.45 19.74 4.90
C ARG A 79 3.64 19.39 5.77
N GLU A 80 4.16 18.16 5.59
CA GLU A 80 5.34 17.66 6.27
C GLU A 80 6.40 17.27 5.24
N SER A 81 7.67 17.66 5.49
CA SER A 81 8.80 17.21 4.68
C SER A 81 9.23 15.84 5.17
N VAL A 82 9.16 14.84 4.31
CA VAL A 82 9.46 13.45 4.67
C VAL A 82 10.56 12.88 3.79
N THR A 83 11.41 12.03 4.38
CA THR A 83 12.35 11.22 3.61
C THR A 83 11.59 10.12 2.87
N VAL A 84 11.99 9.86 1.63
CA VAL A 84 11.48 8.76 0.81
C VAL A 84 12.62 7.77 0.56
N THR A 85 12.36 6.49 0.78
CA THR A 85 13.22 5.36 0.42
C THR A 85 12.54 4.48 -0.61
N THR A 86 13.18 3.41 -1.07
CA THR A 86 12.60 2.48 -2.04
C THR A 86 12.45 1.08 -1.45
N LEU A 87 11.58 0.25 -2.04
CA LEU A 87 11.49 -1.16 -1.69
C LEU A 87 12.82 -1.88 -1.93
N ASP A 88 13.51 -1.57 -3.04
CA ASP A 88 14.83 -2.15 -3.33
C ASP A 88 15.84 -1.81 -2.25
N ARG A 89 15.87 -0.57 -1.76
CA ARG A 89 16.76 -0.16 -0.67
C ARG A 89 16.45 -0.88 0.65
N LEU A 90 15.18 -1.09 0.94
CA LEU A 90 14.76 -1.89 2.10
C LEU A 90 15.18 -3.36 1.94
N ILE A 91 15.06 -3.93 0.75
CA ILE A 91 15.49 -5.30 0.43
C ILE A 91 17.01 -5.45 0.56
N GLU A 92 17.80 -4.50 0.05
CA GLU A 92 19.26 -4.49 0.24
C GLU A 92 19.66 -4.51 1.71
N THR A 93 18.91 -3.76 2.54
CA THR A 93 19.24 -3.59 3.95
C THR A 93 18.74 -4.76 4.83
N HIS A 94 17.57 -5.30 4.52
CA HIS A 94 16.85 -6.22 5.40
C HIS A 94 16.63 -7.62 4.82
N GLY A 95 16.94 -7.81 3.54
CA GLY A 95 16.66 -9.04 2.77
C GLY A 95 15.27 -9.01 2.12
N VAL A 96 15.07 -9.94 1.18
CA VAL A 96 13.81 -10.06 0.44
C VAL A 96 12.69 -10.46 1.39
N PRO A 97 11.59 -9.68 1.46
CA PRO A 97 10.45 -10.01 2.31
C PRO A 97 9.62 -11.14 1.67
N SER A 98 9.04 -12.00 2.50
CA SER A 98 8.03 -12.96 2.04
C SER A 98 6.64 -12.34 1.87
N TYR A 99 6.42 -11.16 2.44
CA TYR A 99 5.17 -10.43 2.31
C TYR A 99 5.38 -8.92 2.46
N VAL A 100 4.71 -8.15 1.60
CA VAL A 100 4.65 -6.68 1.68
C VAL A 100 3.20 -6.23 1.71
N LYS A 101 2.80 -5.41 2.69
CA LYS A 101 1.56 -4.63 2.65
C LYS A 101 1.88 -3.21 2.20
N ILE A 102 1.14 -2.73 1.21
CA ILE A 102 1.19 -1.35 0.68
C ILE A 102 -0.16 -0.70 0.93
N ASP A 103 -0.15 0.35 1.73
CA ASP A 103 -1.33 1.09 2.16
C ASP A 103 -0.87 2.54 2.37
N VAL A 104 -0.92 3.35 1.31
CA VAL A 104 -0.20 4.63 1.22
C VAL A 104 -1.03 5.75 0.56
N GLU A 105 -2.35 5.59 0.58
CA GLU A 105 -3.31 6.63 0.20
C GLU A 105 -3.01 7.26 -1.18
N GLY A 106 -3.00 6.40 -2.22
CA GLY A 106 -2.84 6.81 -3.61
C GLY A 106 -1.41 6.82 -4.15
N PHE A 107 -0.41 6.40 -3.35
CA PHE A 107 1.00 6.39 -3.74
C PHE A 107 1.54 4.97 -4.06
N GLU A 108 0.65 3.99 -4.22
CA GLU A 108 0.95 2.56 -4.39
C GLU A 108 1.82 2.29 -5.61
N LEU A 109 1.55 2.95 -6.75
CA LEU A 109 2.34 2.82 -7.97
C LEU A 109 3.76 3.38 -7.81
N ASP A 110 3.92 4.47 -7.05
CA ASP A 110 5.23 5.02 -6.75
C ASP A 110 6.02 4.07 -5.84
N VAL A 111 5.37 3.41 -4.88
CA VAL A 111 5.99 2.34 -4.08
C VAL A 111 6.46 1.18 -4.97
N LEU A 112 5.59 0.65 -5.83
CA LEU A 112 5.92 -0.40 -6.78
C LEU A 112 6.92 0.04 -7.86
N GLY A 113 7.03 1.36 -8.11
CA GLY A 113 8.05 1.95 -8.98
C GLY A 113 9.47 1.82 -8.42
N GLY A 114 9.62 1.73 -7.09
CA GLY A 114 10.88 1.51 -6.38
C GLY A 114 11.23 0.04 -6.14
N LEU A 115 10.57 -0.88 -6.85
CA LEU A 115 10.78 -2.33 -6.78
C LEU A 115 11.25 -2.85 -8.14
N SER A 116 12.37 -3.60 -8.17
CA SER A 116 12.95 -4.18 -9.38
C SER A 116 12.77 -5.69 -9.52
N GLN A 117 12.20 -6.37 -8.51
CA GLN A 117 12.05 -7.83 -8.49
C GLN A 117 10.67 -8.25 -7.98
N ALA A 118 10.26 -9.47 -8.33
CA ALA A 118 9.03 -10.05 -7.79
C ALA A 118 9.14 -10.35 -6.29
N ILE A 119 8.05 -10.20 -5.55
CA ILE A 119 7.88 -10.57 -4.14
C ILE A 119 6.83 -11.68 -4.08
N GLU A 120 7.05 -12.67 -3.21
CA GLU A 120 6.17 -13.84 -3.08
C GLU A 120 4.70 -13.49 -2.85
N LEU A 121 4.45 -12.55 -1.94
CA LEU A 121 3.11 -12.09 -1.60
C LEU A 121 3.11 -10.58 -1.36
N ILE A 122 2.21 -9.88 -2.03
CA ILE A 122 1.97 -8.44 -1.84
C ILE A 122 0.48 -8.24 -1.56
N SER A 123 0.12 -7.33 -0.67
CA SER A 123 -1.22 -6.76 -0.64
C SER A 123 -1.16 -5.26 -0.83
N VAL A 124 -2.12 -4.76 -1.59
CA VAL A 124 -2.26 -3.33 -1.89
C VAL A 124 -3.69 -2.93 -1.55
N GLU A 125 -3.86 -1.81 -0.85
CA GLU A 125 -5.19 -1.27 -0.63
C GLU A 125 -5.84 -0.93 -1.98
N PHE A 126 -7.12 -1.27 -2.14
CA PHE A 126 -7.93 -0.82 -3.26
C PHE A 126 -9.06 0.08 -2.79
N LEU A 127 -9.25 1.15 -3.53
CA LEU A 127 -10.30 2.14 -3.28
C LEU A 127 -11.27 2.12 -4.47
N PRO A 128 -12.54 1.65 -4.30
CA PRO A 128 -13.50 1.58 -5.40
C PRO A 128 -13.80 2.92 -6.06
N GLY A 129 -13.61 4.03 -5.33
CA GLY A 129 -13.69 5.39 -5.87
C GLY A 129 -12.53 5.77 -6.80
N PHE A 130 -11.44 5.00 -6.83
CA PHE A 130 -10.23 5.21 -7.63
C PHE A 130 -9.81 3.93 -8.36
N PRO A 131 -10.68 3.31 -9.17
CA PRO A 131 -10.40 2.00 -9.78
C PRO A 131 -9.18 2.00 -10.68
N ASP A 132 -8.94 3.10 -11.41
CA ASP A 132 -7.81 3.22 -12.34
C ASP A 132 -6.45 3.03 -11.65
N LEU A 133 -6.31 3.46 -10.40
CA LEU A 133 -5.09 3.26 -9.63
C LEU A 133 -4.83 1.77 -9.40
N THR A 134 -5.83 1.06 -8.90
CA THR A 134 -5.70 -0.38 -8.62
C THR A 134 -5.56 -1.21 -9.89
N LEU A 135 -6.19 -0.79 -11.00
CA LEU A 135 -5.99 -1.41 -12.31
C LEU A 135 -4.53 -1.31 -12.77
N GLN A 136 -3.91 -0.15 -12.61
CA GLN A 136 -2.49 0.04 -12.92
C GLN A 136 -1.58 -0.74 -11.98
N VAL A 137 -1.97 -0.90 -10.69
CA VAL A 137 -1.25 -1.77 -9.73
C VAL A 137 -1.28 -3.22 -10.20
N ILE A 138 -2.43 -3.73 -10.65
CA ILE A 138 -2.53 -5.09 -11.22
C ILE A 138 -1.58 -5.25 -12.40
N ASP A 139 -1.59 -4.30 -13.36
CA ASP A 139 -0.73 -4.33 -14.52
C ASP A 139 0.75 -4.33 -14.11
N ARG A 140 1.14 -3.45 -13.18
CA ARG A 140 2.52 -3.36 -12.68
C ARG A 140 2.97 -4.66 -11.99
N LEU A 141 2.10 -5.31 -11.22
CA LEU A 141 2.41 -6.59 -10.60
C LEU A 141 2.56 -7.70 -11.64
N MET A 142 1.73 -7.71 -12.67
CA MET A 142 1.84 -8.66 -13.78
C MET A 142 3.13 -8.50 -14.59
N ASP A 143 3.72 -7.30 -14.65
CA ASP A 143 5.04 -7.07 -15.26
C ASP A 143 6.18 -7.77 -14.50
N PHE A 144 6.05 -7.98 -13.19
CA PHE A 144 7.03 -8.70 -12.38
C PHE A 144 6.96 -10.23 -12.55
N GLY A 145 5.79 -10.78 -12.94
CA GLY A 145 5.62 -12.22 -13.09
C GLY A 145 4.16 -12.68 -13.06
N PRO A 146 3.95 -14.00 -13.05
CA PRO A 146 2.62 -14.60 -13.13
C PRO A 146 1.87 -14.53 -11.79
N TYR A 147 1.48 -13.33 -11.38
CA TYR A 147 0.69 -13.15 -10.17
C TYR A 147 -0.75 -13.64 -10.31
N GLN A 148 -1.26 -14.19 -9.23
CA GLN A 148 -2.67 -14.48 -9.01
C GLN A 148 -3.19 -13.60 -7.87
N PHE A 149 -4.46 -13.22 -7.95
CA PHE A 149 -5.07 -12.22 -7.09
C PHE A 149 -6.23 -12.80 -6.28
N ASN A 150 -6.44 -12.26 -5.07
CA ASN A 150 -7.62 -12.52 -4.26
C ASN A 150 -7.90 -11.33 -3.35
N PRO A 151 -9.05 -10.67 -3.45
CA PRO A 151 -9.36 -9.52 -2.60
C PRO A 151 -9.85 -9.94 -1.21
N VAL A 152 -9.66 -9.05 -0.26
CA VAL A 152 -10.29 -9.04 1.06
C VAL A 152 -11.09 -7.74 1.15
N MET A 153 -12.39 -7.83 1.39
CA MET A 153 -13.27 -6.66 1.52
C MET A 153 -13.25 -6.13 2.95
N GLY A 154 -12.98 -4.82 3.10
CA GLY A 154 -12.89 -4.19 4.42
C GLY A 154 -11.95 -4.95 5.36
N GLU A 155 -12.30 -5.02 6.64
CA GLU A 155 -11.52 -5.68 7.70
C GLU A 155 -11.95 -7.15 7.96
N THR A 156 -12.51 -7.84 6.95
CA THR A 156 -13.11 -9.17 7.17
C THR A 156 -12.10 -10.29 7.41
N ALA A 157 -10.83 -10.09 7.06
CA ALA A 157 -9.76 -11.09 7.12
C ALA A 157 -10.10 -12.42 6.38
N ARG A 158 -10.95 -12.33 5.35
CA ARG A 158 -11.36 -13.46 4.52
C ARG A 158 -11.22 -13.14 3.05
N PHE A 159 -10.55 -14.03 2.33
CA PHE A 159 -10.51 -13.92 0.88
C PHE A 159 -11.91 -14.02 0.28
N LEU A 160 -12.17 -13.14 -0.70
CA LEU A 160 -13.46 -13.06 -1.39
C LEU A 160 -13.70 -14.32 -2.24
N TRP A 161 -12.65 -14.83 -2.89
CA TRP A 161 -12.77 -15.97 -3.77
C TRP A 161 -12.23 -17.25 -3.11
N PRO A 162 -12.88 -18.39 -3.35
CA PRO A 162 -12.38 -19.66 -2.85
C PRO A 162 -11.06 -20.09 -3.50
N GLN A 163 -10.74 -19.54 -4.68
CA GLN A 163 -9.50 -19.78 -5.41
C GLN A 163 -8.92 -18.47 -5.91
N TRP A 164 -7.60 -18.41 -6.00
CA TRP A 164 -6.88 -17.30 -6.58
C TRP A 164 -7.16 -17.18 -8.08
N ARG A 165 -7.27 -15.97 -8.60
CA ARG A 165 -7.59 -15.68 -9.99
C ARG A 165 -6.46 -14.94 -10.68
N ASP A 166 -6.42 -15.00 -12.01
CA ASP A 166 -5.44 -14.27 -12.82
C ASP A 166 -5.74 -12.76 -12.89
N GLY A 167 -4.81 -12.00 -13.48
CA GLY A 167 -4.93 -10.55 -13.64
C GLY A 167 -6.20 -10.12 -14.39
N PRO A 168 -6.52 -10.69 -15.55
CA PRO A 168 -7.76 -10.37 -16.27
C PRO A 168 -9.03 -10.53 -15.44
N ALA A 169 -9.14 -11.60 -14.64
CA ALA A 169 -10.29 -11.81 -13.76
C ALA A 169 -10.33 -10.81 -12.59
N ALA A 170 -9.17 -10.44 -12.04
CA ALA A 170 -9.08 -9.42 -11.01
C ALA A 170 -9.49 -8.04 -11.55
N ARG A 171 -9.03 -7.68 -12.74
CA ARG A 171 -9.42 -6.43 -13.42
C ARG A 171 -10.94 -6.35 -13.65
N ALA A 172 -11.51 -7.39 -14.28
CA ALA A 172 -12.95 -7.44 -14.55
C ALA A 172 -13.81 -7.34 -13.27
N TRP A 173 -13.34 -7.95 -12.19
CA TRP A 173 -13.99 -7.83 -10.88
C TRP A 173 -13.93 -6.38 -10.37
N LEU A 174 -12.75 -5.75 -10.38
CA LEU A 174 -12.57 -4.37 -9.89
C LEU A 174 -13.42 -3.38 -10.69
N GLU A 175 -13.45 -3.53 -12.03
CA GLU A 175 -14.27 -2.71 -12.94
C GLU A 175 -15.79 -2.89 -12.69
N SER A 176 -16.19 -4.03 -12.12
CA SER A 176 -17.59 -4.31 -11.78
C SER A 176 -18.03 -3.76 -10.43
N LEU A 177 -17.08 -3.27 -9.59
CA LEU A 177 -17.40 -2.75 -8.26
C LEU A 177 -18.12 -1.40 -8.37
N PRO A 178 -19.24 -1.20 -7.66
CA PRO A 178 -19.78 0.13 -7.45
C PRO A 178 -18.79 1.03 -6.73
N SER A 179 -18.73 2.32 -7.13
CA SER A 179 -17.79 3.29 -6.55
C SER A 179 -18.01 3.58 -5.06
N ASP A 180 -19.17 3.24 -4.53
CA ASP A 180 -19.55 3.35 -3.11
C ASP A 180 -19.35 2.04 -2.33
N SER A 181 -18.77 1.01 -2.94
CA SER A 181 -18.37 -0.21 -2.25
C SER A 181 -17.31 0.07 -1.19
N SER A 182 -17.21 -0.80 -0.19
CA SER A 182 -16.12 -0.73 0.80
C SER A 182 -14.76 -0.95 0.13
N SER A 183 -13.75 -0.22 0.58
CA SER A 183 -12.33 -0.50 0.28
C SER A 183 -11.89 -1.86 0.83
N GLY A 184 -10.67 -2.24 0.59
CA GLY A 184 -10.09 -3.45 1.13
C GLY A 184 -8.68 -3.69 0.60
N ASP A 185 -8.16 -4.88 0.83
CA ASP A 185 -6.82 -5.29 0.37
C ASP A 185 -6.92 -6.24 -0.84
N LEU A 186 -6.25 -5.91 -1.93
CA LEU A 186 -6.03 -6.81 -3.05
C LEU A 186 -4.71 -7.56 -2.83
N PHE A 187 -4.82 -8.83 -2.47
CA PHE A 187 -3.67 -9.71 -2.35
C PHE A 187 -3.23 -10.23 -3.71
N ALA A 188 -1.93 -10.19 -3.96
CA ALA A 188 -1.28 -10.71 -5.15
C ALA A 188 -0.21 -11.73 -4.73
N ARG A 189 -0.34 -12.98 -5.19
CA ARG A 189 0.57 -14.09 -4.91
C ARG A 189 1.30 -14.49 -6.19
N LEU A 190 2.64 -14.55 -6.13
CA LEU A 190 3.43 -15.07 -7.24
C LEU A 190 3.15 -16.57 -7.44
N ARG A 191 2.84 -16.96 -8.66
CA ARG A 191 2.67 -18.39 -9.00
C ARG A 191 4.03 -19.00 -9.33
N HIS A 192 4.36 -20.08 -8.66
CA HIS A 192 5.47 -20.93 -9.05
C HIS A 192 4.94 -22.03 -9.97
N ASP A 193 5.52 -22.17 -11.16
CA ASP A 193 5.25 -23.32 -12.01
C ASP A 193 5.82 -24.57 -11.33
N SER A 194 4.94 -25.54 -11.11
CA SER A 194 5.26 -26.83 -10.47
C SER A 194 5.94 -27.77 -11.45
#